data_140eadb460217d392df9b4e982b09de0
#
_entry.id   140eadb460217d392df9b4e982b09de0
#
_cell.length_a   1.000
_cell.length_b   1.000
_cell.length_c   1.000
_cell.angle_alpha   90.00
_cell.angle_beta   90.00
_cell.angle_gamma   90.00
#
_symmetry.space_group_name_H-M   'P 1'
#
loop_
_entity.id
_entity.type
_entity.pdbx_description
1 polymer ?
#
loop_
_entity_poly.entity_id
_entity_poly.type
_entity_poly.pdbx_seq_one_letter_code
_entity_poly.pdbx_strand_id
1 'polypeptide(L)'
;MITIEKKPLKVGKYVNTEYVNEVIRTYKKERWVHNSERLGKEDSLSVWFSAEELEEFLATCREHGADGVKFYFAAYPENFKHKPEYAGRQTIVLVATKQKETENGSVNKDLYIT
;
A
#
# COMPACT_ATOMS: atom_id res chain seq x y z
N MET A 1 24.63 -30.01 -9.66
CA MET A 1 23.46 -29.42 -9.00
C MET A 1 23.15 -28.08 -9.64
N ILE A 2 21.96 -27.93 -10.16
CA ILE A 2 21.56 -26.67 -10.81
C ILE A 2 20.91 -25.79 -9.75
N THR A 3 21.54 -24.65 -9.48
CA THR A 3 20.98 -23.66 -8.57
C THR A 3 20.15 -22.67 -9.39
N ILE A 4 18.84 -22.64 -9.14
CA ILE A 4 17.96 -21.67 -9.79
C ILE A 4 17.89 -20.44 -8.89
N GLU A 5 18.51 -19.35 -9.33
CA GLU A 5 18.37 -18.07 -8.63
C GLU A 5 16.99 -17.48 -8.96
N LYS A 6 16.20 -17.23 -7.93
CA LYS A 6 14.96 -16.48 -8.06
C LYS A 6 15.30 -15.02 -8.32
N LYS A 7 14.97 -14.52 -9.50
CA LYS A 7 15.07 -13.08 -9.77
C LYS A 7 13.98 -12.36 -8.99
N PRO A 8 14.31 -11.24 -8.29
CA PRO A 8 13.28 -10.45 -7.64
C PRO A 8 12.26 -9.95 -8.67
N LEU A 9 10.99 -10.05 -8.35
CA LEU A 9 9.94 -9.50 -9.19
C LEU A 9 9.94 -7.98 -9.05
N LYS A 10 10.15 -7.29 -10.16
CA LYS A 10 10.08 -5.83 -10.22
C LYS A 10 8.86 -5.43 -11.01
N VAL A 11 7.83 -4.97 -10.32
CA VAL A 11 6.57 -4.57 -10.94
C VAL A 11 6.42 -3.05 -11.05
N GLY A 12 7.17 -2.31 -10.24
CA GLY A 12 7.18 -0.86 -10.30
C GLY A 12 8.20 -0.32 -11.28
N LYS A 13 8.11 0.95 -11.59
CA LYS A 13 9.07 1.66 -12.42
C LYS A 13 9.23 3.10 -11.97
N TYR A 14 10.39 3.66 -12.22
CA TYR A 14 10.63 5.08 -11.97
C TYR A 14 9.91 5.91 -13.02
N VAL A 15 9.35 7.02 -12.60
CA VAL A 15 8.63 7.94 -13.47
C VAL A 15 9.16 9.37 -13.23
N ASN A 16 8.94 10.26 -14.20
CA ASN A 16 9.40 11.64 -14.06
C ASN A 16 8.41 12.48 -13.25
N THR A 17 8.86 13.67 -12.86
CA THR A 17 8.07 14.60 -12.03
C THR A 17 6.77 15.04 -12.71
N GLU A 18 6.79 15.25 -14.01
CA GLU A 18 5.59 15.65 -14.76
C GLU A 18 4.51 14.57 -14.66
N TYR A 19 4.91 13.32 -14.83
CA TYR A 19 3.98 12.20 -14.71
C TYR A 19 3.42 12.11 -13.29
N VAL A 20 4.26 12.27 -12.27
CA VAL A 20 3.83 12.28 -10.86
C VAL A 20 2.77 13.34 -10.63
N ASN A 21 3.02 14.57 -11.09
CA ASN A 21 2.08 15.68 -10.92
C ASN A 21 0.78 15.44 -11.67
N GLU A 22 0.84 14.86 -12.86
CA GLU A 22 -0.34 14.54 -13.66
C GLU A 22 -1.26 13.53 -12.96
N VAL A 23 -0.68 12.42 -12.48
CA VAL A 23 -1.49 11.36 -11.86
C VAL A 23 -2.05 11.81 -10.49
N ILE A 24 -1.33 12.63 -9.74
CA ILE A 24 -1.82 13.21 -8.49
C ILE A 24 -2.98 14.18 -8.79
N ARG A 25 -2.84 15.01 -9.81
CA ARG A 25 -3.89 15.93 -10.22
C ARG A 25 -5.15 15.20 -10.69
N THR A 26 -4.96 14.12 -11.45
CA THR A 26 -6.06 13.25 -11.87
C THR A 26 -6.78 12.66 -10.68
N TYR A 27 -6.02 12.14 -9.70
CA TYR A 27 -6.61 11.60 -8.46
C TYR A 27 -7.41 12.65 -7.71
N LYS A 28 -6.87 13.86 -7.55
CA LYS A 28 -7.57 14.95 -6.87
C LYS A 28 -8.90 15.25 -7.54
N LYS A 29 -8.89 15.37 -8.86
CA LYS A 29 -10.08 15.73 -9.65
C LYS A 29 -11.12 14.62 -9.65
N GLU A 30 -10.69 13.37 -9.86
CA GLU A 30 -11.59 12.24 -10.08
C GLU A 30 -12.03 11.53 -8.80
N ARG A 31 -11.28 11.70 -7.72
CA ARG A 31 -11.52 10.93 -6.48
C ARG A 31 -11.57 11.81 -5.24
N TRP A 32 -10.49 12.52 -4.96
CA TRP A 32 -10.31 13.26 -3.71
C TRP A 32 -11.38 14.31 -3.46
N VAL A 33 -11.75 15.09 -4.46
CA VAL A 33 -12.80 16.12 -4.36
C VAL A 33 -14.11 15.48 -3.93
N HIS A 34 -14.49 14.40 -4.58
CA HIS A 34 -15.75 13.71 -4.28
C HIS A 34 -15.73 13.02 -2.91
N ASN A 35 -14.60 12.43 -2.55
CA ASN A 35 -14.43 11.82 -1.23
C ASN A 35 -14.56 12.88 -0.13
N SER A 36 -13.92 14.03 -0.34
CA SER A 36 -13.94 15.13 0.64
C SER A 36 -15.35 15.73 0.78
N GLU A 37 -16.07 15.89 -0.32
CA GLU A 37 -17.47 16.34 -0.30
C GLU A 37 -18.35 15.37 0.49
N ARG A 38 -18.20 14.09 0.22
CA ARG A 38 -18.98 13.05 0.90
C ARG A 38 -18.69 13.02 2.41
N LEU A 39 -17.44 13.22 2.79
CA LEU A 39 -17.02 13.23 4.20
C LEU A 39 -17.40 14.53 4.91
N GLY A 40 -17.62 15.62 4.18
CA GLY A 40 -17.81 16.94 4.76
C GLY A 40 -16.53 17.55 5.33
N LYS A 41 -15.38 17.01 4.94
CA LYS A 41 -14.03 17.47 5.33
C LYS A 41 -13.02 16.94 4.32
N GLU A 42 -11.84 17.52 4.30
CA GLU A 42 -10.79 17.05 3.40
C GLU A 42 -10.41 15.61 3.68
N ASP A 43 -10.44 14.78 2.64
CA ASP A 43 -9.93 13.42 2.71
C ASP A 43 -8.39 13.44 2.71
N SER A 44 -7.79 12.34 3.08
CA SER A 44 -6.33 12.19 3.02
C SER A 44 -5.87 12.15 1.57
N LEU A 45 -4.78 12.84 1.29
CA LEU A 45 -4.21 12.88 -0.05
C LEU A 45 -2.98 11.98 -0.16
N SER A 46 -2.30 11.78 0.94
CA SER A 46 -1.10 10.96 1.01
C SER A 46 -0.94 10.37 2.40
N VAL A 47 -0.08 9.37 2.51
CA VAL A 47 0.35 8.80 3.78
C VAL A 47 1.87 8.79 3.78
N TRP A 48 2.47 9.26 4.85
CA TRP A 48 3.92 9.35 4.95
C TRP A 48 4.47 8.31 5.95
N PHE A 49 5.52 7.64 5.54
CA PHE A 49 6.30 6.78 6.40
C PHE A 49 7.76 7.20 6.27
N SER A 50 8.52 7.15 7.37
CA SER A 50 9.94 7.40 7.30
C SER A 50 10.64 6.24 6.58
N ALA A 51 11.79 6.51 5.99
CA ALA A 51 12.61 5.47 5.37
C ALA A 51 13.00 4.42 6.40
N GLU A 52 13.36 4.84 7.61
CA GLU A 52 13.73 3.94 8.70
C GLU A 52 12.58 2.99 9.08
N GLU A 53 11.38 3.53 9.21
CA GLU A 53 10.19 2.73 9.52
C GLU A 53 9.89 1.70 8.43
N LEU A 54 10.01 2.10 7.16
CA LEU A 54 9.82 1.18 6.03
C LEU A 54 10.89 0.09 6.02
N GLU A 55 12.14 0.44 6.30
CA GLU A 55 13.24 -0.52 6.37
C GLU A 55 13.01 -1.56 7.47
N GLU A 56 12.61 -1.11 8.66
CA GLU A 56 12.29 -2.00 9.78
C GLU A 56 11.12 -2.93 9.47
N PHE A 57 10.08 -2.37 8.85
CA PHE A 57 8.92 -3.16 8.43
C PHE A 57 9.32 -4.24 7.42
N LEU A 58 10.11 -3.87 6.41
CA LEU A 58 10.58 -4.83 5.40
C LEU A 58 11.46 -5.91 6.02
N ALA A 59 12.34 -5.55 6.94
CA ALA A 59 13.18 -6.53 7.64
C ALA A 59 12.32 -7.53 8.42
N THR A 60 11.33 -7.06 9.14
CA THR A 60 10.39 -7.93 9.88
C THR A 60 9.61 -8.84 8.94
N CYS A 61 9.14 -8.31 7.82
CA CYS A 61 8.43 -9.11 6.81
C CYS A 61 9.31 -10.25 6.29
N ARG A 62 10.57 -9.95 5.98
CA ARG A 62 11.52 -10.97 5.49
C ARG A 62 11.81 -12.04 6.53
N GLU A 63 11.90 -11.68 7.81
CA GLU A 63 12.07 -12.65 8.91
C GLU A 63 10.93 -13.65 8.97
N HIS A 64 9.72 -13.23 8.58
CA HIS A 64 8.54 -14.08 8.53
C HIS A 64 8.33 -14.76 7.17
N GLY A 65 9.32 -14.69 6.30
CA GLY A 65 9.29 -15.38 5.01
C GLY A 65 8.58 -14.63 3.89
N ALA A 66 8.25 -13.36 4.07
CA ALA A 66 7.62 -12.57 3.02
C ALA A 66 8.61 -12.22 1.92
N ASP A 67 8.14 -12.14 0.69
CA ASP A 67 8.89 -11.68 -0.46
C ASP A 67 8.31 -10.41 -1.09
N GLY A 68 7.24 -9.89 -0.54
CA GLY A 68 6.59 -8.68 -1.05
C GLY A 68 5.69 -8.03 -0.02
N VAL A 69 5.12 -6.90 -0.41
CA VAL A 69 4.18 -6.13 0.41
C VAL A 69 3.08 -5.59 -0.49
N LYS A 70 1.85 -5.73 -0.05
CA LYS A 70 0.70 -5.05 -0.66
C LYS A 70 0.39 -3.79 0.12
N PHE A 71 0.05 -2.74 -0.58
CA PHE A 71 -0.42 -1.49 -0.02
C PHE A 71 -1.92 -1.41 -0.31
N TYR A 72 -2.74 -1.80 0.66
CA TYR A 72 -4.19 -1.74 0.49
C TYR A 72 -4.70 -0.33 0.68
N PHE A 73 -5.57 0.10 -0.22
CA PHE A 73 -6.38 1.29 0.02
C PHE A 73 -7.42 0.94 1.08
N ALA A 74 -7.55 1.79 2.07
CA ALA A 74 -8.42 1.55 3.21
C ALA A 74 -9.04 2.87 3.69
N ALA A 75 -9.98 2.78 4.60
CA ALA A 75 -10.56 3.96 5.23
C ALA A 75 -10.71 3.72 6.71
N TYR A 76 -10.49 4.76 7.51
CA TYR A 76 -10.77 4.67 8.93
C TYR A 76 -12.26 4.51 9.17
N PRO A 77 -12.68 3.67 10.14
CA PRO A 77 -14.09 3.55 10.48
C PRO A 77 -14.71 4.89 10.89
N GLU A 78 -15.98 5.08 10.64
CA GLU A 78 -16.69 6.29 11.03
C GLU A 78 -16.69 6.49 12.55
N ASN A 79 -16.64 5.40 13.30
CA ASN A 79 -16.59 5.43 14.77
C ASN A 79 -15.17 5.38 15.32
N PHE A 80 -14.17 5.78 14.53
CA PHE A 80 -12.77 5.79 14.97
C PHE A 80 -12.57 6.81 16.10
N LYS A 81 -12.25 6.30 17.29
CA LYS A 81 -12.21 7.10 18.52
C LYS A 81 -10.85 7.67 18.90
N HIS A 82 -9.76 7.05 18.43
CA HIS A 82 -8.40 7.49 18.81
C HIS A 82 -8.07 8.89 18.31
N LYS A 83 -8.49 9.18 17.08
CA LYS A 83 -8.37 10.49 16.45
C LYS A 83 -9.62 10.73 15.61
N PRO A 84 -10.67 11.30 16.21
CA PRO A 84 -11.95 11.51 15.53
C PRO A 84 -11.84 12.26 14.20
N GLU A 85 -10.83 13.14 14.07
CA GLU A 85 -10.59 13.88 12.83
C GLU A 85 -10.19 12.98 11.67
N TYR A 86 -9.73 11.76 11.92
CA TYR A 86 -9.39 10.78 10.87
C TYR A 86 -10.57 9.91 10.45
N ALA A 87 -11.66 9.91 11.23
CA ALA A 87 -12.80 9.04 10.96
C ALA A 87 -13.29 9.18 9.52
N GLY A 88 -13.46 8.07 8.84
CA GLY A 88 -13.92 8.00 7.46
C GLY A 88 -12.88 8.36 6.40
N ARG A 89 -11.75 8.92 6.77
CA ARG A 89 -10.70 9.30 5.82
C ARG A 89 -9.98 8.11 5.24
N GLN A 90 -9.55 8.26 4.00
CA GLN A 90 -8.73 7.27 3.31
C GLN A 90 -7.38 7.10 4.01
N THR A 91 -6.91 5.87 4.01
CA THR A 91 -5.58 5.52 4.50
C THR A 91 -5.04 4.36 3.68
N ILE A 92 -3.87 3.87 4.03
CA ILE A 92 -3.32 2.64 3.46
C ILE A 92 -2.94 1.69 4.58
N VAL A 93 -3.00 0.40 4.27
CA VAL A 93 -2.56 -0.67 5.18
C VAL A 93 -1.56 -1.53 4.43
N LEU A 94 -0.40 -1.73 5.03
CA LEU A 94 0.67 -2.54 4.46
C LEU A 94 0.56 -3.97 4.97
N VAL A 95 0.48 -4.92 4.05
CA VAL A 95 0.36 -6.35 4.38
C VAL A 95 1.48 -7.11 3.70
N ALA A 96 2.26 -7.85 4.48
CA ALA A 96 3.31 -8.71 3.95
C ALA A 96 2.70 -9.81 3.09
N THR A 97 3.38 -10.17 1.99
CA THR A 97 2.91 -11.19 1.08
C THR A 97 4.02 -12.19 0.75
N LYS A 98 3.60 -13.36 0.30
CA LYS A 98 4.50 -14.36 -0.26
C LYS A 98 3.88 -14.95 -1.51
N GLN A 99 4.70 -15.14 -2.55
CA GLN A 99 4.25 -15.78 -3.77
C GLN A 99 3.91 -17.23 -3.52
N LYS A 100 2.77 -17.65 -4.06
CA LYS A 100 2.32 -19.04 -4.03
C LYS A 100 2.03 -19.48 -5.47
N GLU A 101 2.58 -20.61 -5.86
CA GLU A 101 2.29 -21.22 -7.15
C GLU A 101 0.89 -21.85 -7.11
N THR A 102 0.12 -21.62 -8.17
CA THR A 102 -1.19 -22.21 -8.36
C THR A 102 -1.25 -22.78 -9.78
N GLU A 103 -2.30 -23.54 -10.08
CA GLU A 103 -2.52 -24.10 -11.43
C GLU A 103 -2.61 -23.00 -12.49
N ASN A 104 -3.04 -21.81 -12.11
CA ASN A 104 -3.23 -20.67 -13.01
C ASN A 104 -2.08 -19.66 -12.95
N GLY A 105 -0.93 -20.05 -12.38
CA GLY A 105 0.24 -19.17 -12.22
C GLY A 105 0.51 -18.80 -10.77
N SER A 106 1.39 -17.83 -10.58
CA SER A 106 1.76 -17.35 -9.22
C SER A 106 0.79 -16.31 -8.71
N VAL A 107 0.46 -16.38 -7.43
CA VAL A 107 -0.33 -15.36 -6.74
C VAL A 107 0.43 -14.85 -5.52
N ASN A 108 0.22 -13.59 -5.19
CA ASN A 108 0.80 -12.98 -3.98
C ASN A 108 -0.17 -13.18 -2.82
N LYS A 109 0.14 -14.14 -1.97
CA LYS A 109 -0.72 -14.49 -0.83
C LYS A 109 -0.40 -13.60 0.36
N ASP A 110 -1.43 -12.98 0.95
CA ASP A 110 -1.29 -12.18 2.16
C ASP A 110 -0.90 -13.07 3.35
N LEU A 111 0.05 -12.58 4.14
CA LEU A 111 0.48 -13.23 5.36
C LEU A 111 -0.07 -12.43 6.54
N TYR A 112 -0.91 -13.05 7.35
CA TYR A 112 -1.42 -12.44 8.56
C TYR A 112 -0.73 -13.08 9.76
N ILE A 113 -0.21 -12.23 10.63
CA ILE A 113 0.36 -12.66 11.89
C ILE A 113 -0.74 -12.57 12.94
N THR A 114 -1.18 -13.70 13.41
CA THR A 114 -2.19 -13.77 14.46
C THR A 114 -1.54 -13.89 15.83
#